data_c383fa81356acfedc27a61f78b85e90b
#
_entry.id   c383fa81356acfedc27a61f78b85e90b
#
_cell.length_a   1.000
_cell.length_b   1.000
_cell.length_c   1.000
_cell.angle_alpha   90.00
_cell.angle_beta   90.00
_cell.angle_gamma   90.00
#
_symmetry.space_group_name_H-M   'P 1'
#
loop_
_entity.id
_entity.type
_entity.pdbx_description
1 polymer ?
#
loop_
_entity_poly.entity_id
_entity_poly.type
_entity_poly.pdbx_seq_one_letter_code
_entity_poly.pdbx_strand_id
1 'polypeptide(L)'
;MSTRLVIAKYKEDISWINKIKNHNITVYDKSEDPIKDSIKLPNVGREGHTFLYHIVQNYDNLDDITVFLQGNPFEHIQVIMGWQYFNLPNAKYPPPLTSEELNKMCFKIDNEINKNSKLSSFYQVIHNVPFNTNGGNVNKHLSEILNVNLNYSMYTCVPGAQFIVPKKYILNRTKEEWKKALDLLSLNETWRGYSHEISWFYLFTNTIGNFGTHDNEKYKLDTEKKYGFHHSLNTWQKLIK
;
A
#
# COMPACT_ATOMS: atom_id res chain seq x y z
N MET A 1 0.70 -21.04 -8.30
CA MET A 1 0.57 -19.57 -8.26
C MET A 1 1.80 -19.06 -7.53
N SER A 2 2.65 -18.29 -8.22
CA SER A 2 3.86 -17.73 -7.63
C SER A 2 3.53 -16.46 -6.84
N THR A 3 4.18 -16.30 -5.69
CA THR A 3 3.98 -15.12 -4.83
C THR A 3 5.32 -14.53 -4.42
N ARG A 4 5.46 -13.22 -4.55
CA ARG A 4 6.64 -12.48 -4.15
C ARG A 4 6.29 -11.41 -3.12
N LEU A 5 7.03 -11.41 -2.01
CA LEU A 5 7.00 -10.33 -1.04
C LEU A 5 8.07 -9.30 -1.38
N VAL A 6 7.68 -8.06 -1.49
CA VAL A 6 8.53 -6.90 -1.78
C VAL A 6 8.57 -6.03 -0.53
N ILE A 7 9.73 -5.98 0.11
CA ILE A 7 9.92 -5.28 1.37
C ILE A 7 10.68 -3.97 1.12
N ALA A 8 10.06 -2.85 1.46
CA ALA A 8 10.69 -1.53 1.44
C ALA A 8 11.29 -1.24 2.82
N LYS A 9 12.60 -1.43 2.96
CA LYS A 9 13.33 -1.22 4.21
C LYS A 9 14.14 0.08 4.17
N TYR A 10 14.24 0.75 5.32
CA TYR A 10 15.19 1.84 5.58
C TYR A 10 16.05 1.50 6.81
N LYS A 11 15.53 1.70 8.02
CA LYS A 11 16.26 1.43 9.29
C LYS A 11 15.55 0.40 10.16
N GLU A 12 14.39 -0.08 9.72
CA GLU A 12 13.56 -1.00 10.48
C GLU A 12 14.26 -2.36 10.65
N ASP A 13 14.00 -3.03 11.77
CA ASP A 13 14.28 -4.45 11.93
C ASP A 13 13.27 -5.26 11.12
N ILE A 14 13.79 -6.03 10.18
CA ILE A 14 12.98 -6.91 9.32
C ILE A 14 13.14 -8.39 9.67
N SER A 15 13.65 -8.72 10.86
CA SER A 15 13.82 -10.12 11.31
C SER A 15 12.51 -10.93 11.27
N TRP A 16 11.38 -10.25 11.31
CA TRP A 16 10.05 -10.84 11.17
C TRP A 16 9.84 -11.60 9.84
N ILE A 17 10.55 -11.25 8.78
CA ILE A 17 10.43 -11.93 7.48
C ILE A 17 10.80 -13.41 7.58
N ASN A 18 11.68 -13.79 8.51
CA ASN A 18 12.05 -15.18 8.78
C ASN A 18 10.89 -16.04 9.32
N LYS A 19 9.80 -15.41 9.74
CA LYS A 19 8.58 -16.07 10.22
C LYS A 19 7.56 -16.28 9.11
N ILE A 20 7.72 -15.63 7.99
CA ILE A 20 6.90 -15.78 6.78
C ILE A 20 7.45 -16.96 5.98
N LYS A 21 6.60 -17.92 5.62
CA LYS A 21 7.01 -19.17 4.98
C LYS A 21 6.47 -19.28 3.55
N ASN A 22 7.20 -20.05 2.73
CA ASN A 22 6.75 -20.47 1.41
C ASN A 22 6.55 -19.34 0.37
N HIS A 23 7.21 -18.19 0.55
CA HIS A 23 7.16 -17.09 -0.41
C HIS A 23 8.56 -16.63 -0.82
N ASN A 24 8.69 -16.18 -2.07
CA ASN A 24 9.88 -15.49 -2.52
C ASN A 24 9.91 -14.08 -1.91
N ILE A 25 11.02 -13.70 -1.30
CA ILE A 25 11.17 -12.38 -0.67
C ILE A 25 12.24 -11.58 -1.41
N THR A 26 11.93 -10.34 -1.75
CA THR A 26 12.88 -9.36 -2.27
C THR A 26 12.90 -8.18 -1.32
N VAL A 27 14.06 -7.89 -0.75
CA VAL A 27 14.28 -6.75 0.14
C VAL A 27 14.98 -5.65 -0.65
N TYR A 28 14.40 -4.47 -0.65
CA TYR A 28 15.04 -3.24 -1.11
C TYR A 28 15.40 -2.40 0.10
N ASP A 29 16.68 -2.07 0.22
CA ASP A 29 17.21 -1.34 1.38
C ASP A 29 17.69 0.06 0.98
N LYS A 30 17.13 1.06 1.64
CA LYS A 30 17.46 2.48 1.44
C LYS A 30 18.39 3.04 2.53
N SER A 31 18.85 2.19 3.44
CA SER A 31 19.80 2.60 4.48
C SER A 31 21.20 2.86 3.88
N GLU A 32 22.05 3.55 4.62
CA GLU A 32 23.43 3.79 4.24
C GLU A 32 24.20 2.46 4.16
N ASP A 33 23.97 1.58 5.14
CA ASP A 33 24.55 0.25 5.25
C ASP A 33 23.47 -0.82 4.99
N PRO A 34 23.26 -1.19 3.71
CA PRO A 34 22.24 -2.17 3.38
C PRO A 34 22.58 -3.55 3.92
N ILE A 35 21.57 -4.28 4.36
CA ILE A 35 21.75 -5.66 4.83
C ILE A 35 22.20 -6.56 3.67
N LYS A 36 22.90 -7.64 4.03
CA LYS A 36 23.31 -8.67 3.07
C LYS A 36 22.12 -9.20 2.26
N ASP A 37 22.33 -9.46 1.01
CA ASP A 37 21.33 -10.01 0.06
C ASP A 37 20.13 -9.09 -0.22
N SER A 38 20.20 -7.82 0.17
CA SER A 38 19.23 -6.80 -0.24
C SER A 38 19.68 -6.04 -1.49
N ILE A 39 18.74 -5.43 -2.18
CA ILE A 39 18.98 -4.52 -3.30
C ILE A 39 19.02 -3.09 -2.76
N LYS A 40 20.17 -2.43 -2.89
CA LYS A 40 20.32 -1.03 -2.46
C LYS A 40 19.55 -0.10 -3.38
N LEU A 41 18.76 0.80 -2.80
CA LEU A 41 18.09 1.90 -3.51
C LEU A 41 18.43 3.25 -2.86
N PRO A 42 18.31 4.36 -3.62
CA PRO A 42 18.41 5.70 -3.04
C PRO A 42 17.24 5.96 -2.07
N ASN A 43 17.50 6.72 -1.01
CA ASN A 43 16.47 7.08 -0.04
C ASN A 43 15.62 8.27 -0.55
N VAL A 44 14.80 8.00 -1.55
CA VAL A 44 13.87 8.96 -2.17
C VAL A 44 12.48 8.36 -2.30
N GLY A 45 11.45 9.19 -2.37
CA GLY A 45 10.08 8.79 -2.72
C GLY A 45 9.43 7.75 -1.79
N ARG A 46 9.92 7.63 -0.55
CA ARG A 46 9.38 6.72 0.48
C ARG A 46 9.29 5.27 -0.03
N GLU A 47 8.39 4.46 0.54
CA GLU A 47 8.11 3.08 0.07
C GLU A 47 7.57 3.03 -1.35
N GLY A 48 6.84 4.06 -1.77
CA GLY A 48 6.28 4.16 -3.12
C GLY A 48 7.33 4.03 -4.22
N HIS A 49 8.48 4.68 -4.06
CA HIS A 49 9.60 4.55 -5.00
C HIS A 49 10.10 3.10 -5.08
N THR A 50 10.21 2.40 -3.96
CA THR A 50 10.64 1.00 -3.91
C THR A 50 9.68 0.10 -4.67
N PHE A 51 8.38 0.27 -4.46
CA PHE A 51 7.35 -0.56 -5.09
C PHE A 51 7.29 -0.31 -6.60
N LEU A 52 7.38 0.94 -7.02
CA LEU A 52 7.47 1.29 -8.44
C LEU A 52 8.74 0.74 -9.09
N TYR A 53 9.87 0.83 -8.41
CA TYR A 53 11.12 0.26 -8.91
C TYR A 53 10.96 -1.24 -9.15
N HIS A 54 10.39 -1.97 -8.17
CA HIS A 54 10.13 -3.40 -8.33
C HIS A 54 9.23 -3.69 -9.53
N ILE A 55 8.12 -2.96 -9.67
CA ILE A 55 7.19 -3.12 -10.79
C ILE A 55 7.90 -2.92 -12.13
N VAL A 56 8.65 -1.84 -12.27
CA VAL A 56 9.35 -1.50 -13.53
C VAL A 56 10.41 -2.53 -13.90
N GLN A 57 11.23 -2.94 -12.92
CA GLN A 57 12.31 -3.91 -13.16
C GLN A 57 11.79 -5.31 -13.49
N ASN A 58 10.64 -5.69 -12.96
CA ASN A 58 10.10 -7.04 -13.11
C ASN A 58 8.85 -7.09 -14.00
N TYR A 59 8.50 -6.00 -14.69
CA TYR A 59 7.23 -5.88 -15.43
C TYR A 59 6.94 -7.06 -16.37
N ASP A 60 7.97 -7.52 -17.07
CA ASP A 60 7.86 -8.60 -18.03
C ASP A 60 7.88 -10.00 -17.38
N ASN A 61 8.29 -10.09 -16.10
CA ASN A 61 8.47 -11.33 -15.32
C ASN A 61 7.83 -11.26 -13.93
N LEU A 62 6.68 -10.60 -13.81
CA LEU A 62 5.95 -10.48 -12.55
C LEU A 62 5.46 -11.85 -12.06
N ASP A 63 5.58 -12.09 -10.77
CA ASP A 63 4.91 -13.20 -10.09
C ASP A 63 3.38 -13.05 -10.21
N ASP A 64 2.63 -14.15 -10.03
CA ASP A 64 1.16 -14.13 -10.10
C ASP A 64 0.55 -13.17 -9.08
N ILE A 65 1.19 -13.07 -7.90
CA ILE A 65 0.85 -12.14 -6.82
C ILE A 65 2.12 -11.43 -6.35
N THR A 66 2.07 -10.12 -6.25
CA THR A 66 3.08 -9.29 -5.58
C THR A 66 2.50 -8.71 -4.29
N VAL A 67 3.20 -8.90 -3.19
CA VAL A 67 2.82 -8.37 -1.87
C VAL A 67 3.79 -7.26 -1.52
N PHE A 68 3.29 -6.04 -1.44
CA PHE A 68 4.08 -4.86 -1.08
C PHE A 68 3.95 -4.56 0.40
N LEU A 69 5.06 -4.49 1.12
CA LEU A 69 5.11 -4.23 2.56
C LEU A 69 6.23 -3.24 2.91
N GLN A 70 5.97 -2.42 3.89
CA GLN A 70 7.00 -1.60 4.55
C GLN A 70 7.92 -2.48 5.41
N GLY A 71 9.09 -1.99 5.77
CA GLY A 71 10.03 -2.69 6.66
C GLY A 71 9.44 -3.01 8.03
N ASN A 72 8.62 -2.10 8.56
CA ASN A 72 7.76 -2.37 9.72
C ASN A 72 6.27 -2.27 9.32
N PRO A 73 5.65 -3.34 8.81
CA PRO A 73 4.26 -3.31 8.40
C PRO A 73 3.29 -3.22 9.59
N PHE A 74 3.75 -3.58 10.79
CA PHE A 74 2.90 -3.80 11.96
C PHE A 74 2.35 -2.50 12.54
N GLU A 75 3.06 -1.38 12.40
CA GLU A 75 2.55 -0.07 12.88
C GLU A 75 1.18 0.25 12.28
N HIS A 76 1.02 0.05 10.98
CA HIS A 76 -0.25 0.29 10.30
C HIS A 76 -1.29 -0.79 10.58
N ILE A 77 -0.85 -2.04 10.73
CA ILE A 77 -1.74 -3.16 11.04
C ILE A 77 -2.22 -3.08 12.50
N GLN A 78 -1.37 -2.68 13.44
CA GLN A 78 -1.75 -2.46 14.84
C GLN A 78 -2.75 -1.32 15.02
N VAL A 79 -2.60 -0.26 14.26
CA VAL A 79 -3.53 0.87 14.25
C VAL A 79 -4.96 0.40 13.95
N ILE A 80 -5.12 -0.56 13.06
CA ILE A 80 -6.43 -1.13 12.75
C ILE A 80 -6.96 -1.98 13.88
N MET A 81 -6.09 -2.73 14.55
CA MET A 81 -6.47 -3.60 15.66
C MET A 81 -6.61 -2.87 16.99
N GLY A 82 -6.03 -1.67 17.10
CA GLY A 82 -5.89 -0.90 18.34
C GLY A 82 -6.36 0.54 18.23
N TRP A 83 -7.51 0.79 17.60
CA TRP A 83 -8.13 2.14 17.57
C TRP A 83 -8.20 2.82 18.95
N GLN A 84 -8.11 2.04 20.01
CA GLN A 84 -8.01 2.53 21.38
C GLN A 84 -6.77 3.41 21.63
N TYR A 85 -5.68 3.23 20.89
CA TYR A 85 -4.44 3.99 21.10
C TYR A 85 -4.45 5.40 20.51
N PHE A 86 -5.20 5.66 19.44
CA PHE A 86 -5.30 7.01 18.86
C PHE A 86 -6.12 7.98 19.71
N ASN A 87 -6.98 7.47 20.57
CA ASN A 87 -7.80 8.28 21.48
C ASN A 87 -7.13 8.52 22.84
N LEU A 88 -5.91 8.03 23.08
CA LEU A 88 -5.17 8.33 24.30
C LEU A 88 -4.36 9.62 24.11
N PRO A 89 -4.57 10.64 24.92
CA PRO A 89 -4.00 11.98 24.71
C PRO A 89 -2.46 12.06 24.72
N ASN A 90 -1.76 10.98 25.05
CA ASN A 90 -0.30 10.92 25.15
C ASN A 90 0.34 9.73 24.41
N ALA A 91 -0.41 8.91 23.67
CA ALA A 91 0.15 7.78 22.95
C ALA A 91 0.76 8.23 21.61
N LYS A 92 2.06 8.46 21.59
CA LYS A 92 2.78 8.85 20.35
C LYS A 92 2.92 7.71 19.34
N TYR A 93 2.94 6.46 19.78
CA TYR A 93 3.05 5.24 18.95
C TYR A 93 2.49 4.03 19.71
N PRO A 94 1.99 3.00 19.00
CA PRO A 94 1.69 1.73 19.65
C PRO A 94 2.97 1.15 20.29
N PRO A 95 2.86 0.47 21.44
CA PRO A 95 4.01 -0.14 22.07
C PRO A 95 4.63 -1.21 21.14
N PRO A 96 5.92 -1.50 21.28
CA PRO A 96 6.56 -2.60 20.55
C PRO A 96 5.78 -3.90 20.78
N LEU A 97 5.60 -4.68 19.70
CA LEU A 97 4.95 -5.98 19.77
C LEU A 97 5.76 -6.95 20.64
N THR A 98 5.09 -7.68 21.50
CA THR A 98 5.67 -8.87 22.12
C THR A 98 5.96 -9.93 21.05
N SER A 99 6.83 -10.90 21.37
CA SER A 99 7.13 -12.01 20.45
C SER A 99 5.89 -12.81 20.07
N GLU A 100 4.90 -12.95 20.98
CA GLU A 100 3.66 -13.64 20.72
C GLU A 100 2.77 -12.86 19.74
N GLU A 101 2.62 -11.55 19.95
CA GLU A 101 1.86 -10.67 19.05
C GLU A 101 2.50 -10.63 17.67
N LEU A 102 3.82 -10.53 17.57
CA LEU A 102 4.54 -10.59 16.32
C LEU A 102 4.27 -11.91 15.57
N ASN A 103 4.29 -13.04 16.27
CA ASN A 103 3.98 -14.33 15.65
C ASN A 103 2.53 -14.38 15.12
N LYS A 104 1.57 -13.87 15.91
CA LYS A 104 0.17 -13.76 15.47
C LYS A 104 0.01 -12.88 14.24
N MET A 105 0.74 -11.77 14.18
CA MET A 105 0.69 -10.85 13.04
C MET A 105 1.31 -11.46 11.78
N CYS A 106 2.48 -12.10 11.89
CA CYS A 106 3.09 -12.81 10.76
C CYS A 106 2.18 -13.93 10.24
N PHE A 107 1.54 -14.68 11.12
CA PHE A 107 0.56 -15.70 10.74
C PHE A 107 -0.65 -15.10 10.00
N LYS A 108 -1.14 -13.94 10.43
CA LYS A 108 -2.21 -13.24 9.71
C LYS A 108 -1.77 -12.79 8.32
N ILE A 109 -0.57 -12.22 8.19
CA ILE A 109 -0.01 -11.83 6.89
C ILE A 109 0.02 -13.05 5.96
N ASP A 110 0.58 -14.17 6.40
CA ASP A 110 0.65 -15.43 5.65
C ASP A 110 -0.74 -15.92 5.22
N ASN A 111 -1.70 -15.90 6.13
CA ASN A 111 -3.08 -16.31 5.84
C ASN A 111 -3.76 -15.40 4.82
N GLU A 112 -3.58 -14.09 4.93
CA GLU A 112 -4.16 -13.16 3.96
C GLU A 112 -3.56 -13.33 2.57
N ILE A 113 -2.24 -13.55 2.48
CA ILE A 113 -1.57 -13.85 1.21
C ILE A 113 -2.13 -15.13 0.59
N ASN A 114 -2.27 -16.19 1.36
CA ASN A 114 -2.72 -17.49 0.87
C ASN A 114 -4.21 -17.52 0.48
N LYS A 115 -5.02 -16.65 1.06
CA LYS A 115 -6.48 -16.59 0.77
C LYS A 115 -6.83 -15.70 -0.41
N ASN A 116 -5.98 -14.71 -0.74
CA ASN A 116 -6.38 -13.63 -1.63
C ASN A 116 -5.85 -13.80 -3.06
N SER A 117 -6.78 -14.11 -3.97
CA SER A 117 -6.60 -13.94 -5.42
C SER A 117 -7.11 -12.58 -5.93
N LYS A 118 -7.50 -11.66 -5.02
CA LYS A 118 -8.04 -10.34 -5.33
C LYS A 118 -7.05 -9.25 -4.90
N LEU A 119 -7.17 -8.08 -5.52
CA LEU A 119 -6.51 -6.89 -5.01
C LEU A 119 -7.00 -6.60 -3.60
N SER A 120 -6.10 -6.53 -2.64
CA SER A 120 -6.44 -6.26 -1.25
C SER A 120 -5.34 -5.45 -0.56
N SER A 121 -5.66 -4.91 0.60
CA SER A 121 -4.72 -4.21 1.46
C SER A 121 -4.79 -4.77 2.87
N PHE A 122 -3.65 -4.86 3.53
CA PHE A 122 -3.60 -5.20 4.95
C PHE A 122 -4.29 -4.16 5.83
N TYR A 123 -4.47 -2.96 5.34
CA TYR A 123 -5.23 -1.91 6.02
C TYR A 123 -6.75 -2.11 5.94
N GLN A 124 -7.23 -2.83 4.93
CA GLN A 124 -8.63 -3.22 4.70
C GLN A 124 -9.69 -2.11 4.74
N VAL A 125 -9.28 -0.84 4.81
CA VAL A 125 -10.18 0.31 4.91
C VAL A 125 -9.98 1.23 3.73
N ILE A 126 -11.07 1.63 3.10
CA ILE A 126 -11.08 2.63 2.03
C ILE A 126 -11.49 3.97 2.61
N HIS A 127 -10.75 5.00 2.24
CA HIS A 127 -11.06 6.39 2.57
C HIS A 127 -11.32 7.20 1.32
N ASN A 128 -12.21 8.18 1.44
CA ASN A 128 -12.33 9.26 0.47
C ASN A 128 -11.61 10.47 1.03
N VAL A 129 -10.64 10.97 0.30
CA VAL A 129 -9.80 12.09 0.71
C VAL A 129 -9.79 13.19 -0.34
N PRO A 130 -9.70 14.47 0.06
CA PRO A 130 -9.49 15.58 -0.85
C PRO A 130 -8.22 15.39 -1.69
N PHE A 131 -8.24 15.88 -2.93
CA PHE A 131 -7.10 15.79 -3.86
C PHE A 131 -5.80 16.43 -3.33
N ASN A 132 -5.90 17.34 -2.37
CA ASN A 132 -4.80 18.09 -1.77
C ASN A 132 -4.49 17.67 -0.32
N THR A 133 -4.93 16.50 0.09
CA THR A 133 -4.68 15.96 1.44
C THR A 133 -3.18 15.92 1.75
N ASN A 134 -2.83 16.27 2.98
CA ASN A 134 -1.45 16.26 3.50
C ASN A 134 -0.45 17.08 2.65
N GLY A 135 -0.89 18.15 2.01
CA GLY A 135 -0.05 18.97 1.14
C GLY A 135 0.29 18.34 -0.20
N GLY A 136 -0.36 17.22 -0.55
CA GLY A 136 -0.26 16.59 -1.86
C GLY A 136 -1.04 17.34 -2.95
N ASN A 137 -0.92 16.87 -4.16
CA ASN A 137 -1.76 17.24 -5.30
C ASN A 137 -1.96 16.02 -6.21
N VAL A 138 -2.96 15.21 -5.90
CA VAL A 138 -3.24 13.95 -6.58
C VAL A 138 -3.63 14.18 -8.05
N ASN A 139 -4.41 15.24 -8.32
CA ASN A 139 -4.77 15.61 -9.70
C ASN A 139 -3.52 15.83 -10.56
N LYS A 140 -2.62 16.70 -10.09
CA LYS A 140 -1.37 17.00 -10.82
C LYS A 140 -0.52 15.74 -10.98
N HIS A 141 -0.32 14.98 -9.90
CA HIS A 141 0.52 13.78 -9.91
C HIS A 141 0.03 12.72 -10.89
N LEU A 142 -1.26 12.36 -10.82
CA LEU A 142 -1.86 11.39 -11.74
C LEU A 142 -1.95 11.91 -13.16
N SER A 143 -2.24 13.20 -13.37
CA SER A 143 -2.26 13.80 -14.71
C SER A 143 -0.90 13.70 -15.39
N GLU A 144 0.17 13.92 -14.66
CA GLU A 144 1.53 13.77 -15.17
C GLU A 144 1.86 12.30 -15.49
N ILE A 145 1.47 11.34 -14.65
CA ILE A 145 1.70 9.90 -14.89
C ILE A 145 0.94 9.45 -16.15
N LEU A 146 -0.34 9.73 -16.20
CA LEU A 146 -1.26 9.20 -17.20
C LEU A 146 -1.35 10.03 -18.48
N ASN A 147 -0.69 11.17 -18.53
CA ASN A 147 -0.76 12.14 -19.61
C ASN A 147 -2.21 12.57 -19.94
N VAL A 148 -3.01 12.83 -18.92
CA VAL A 148 -4.40 13.28 -19.02
C VAL A 148 -4.62 14.47 -18.09
N ASN A 149 -5.69 15.25 -18.32
CA ASN A 149 -6.05 16.33 -17.41
C ASN A 149 -7.10 15.85 -16.43
N LEU A 150 -6.72 15.70 -15.16
CA LEU A 150 -7.60 15.28 -14.07
C LEU A 150 -7.93 16.49 -13.18
N ASN A 151 -9.21 16.59 -12.82
CA ASN A 151 -9.72 17.65 -11.95
C ASN A 151 -10.83 17.09 -11.04
N TYR A 152 -10.46 16.23 -10.11
CA TYR A 152 -11.39 15.65 -9.16
C TYR A 152 -11.24 16.31 -7.79
N SER A 153 -12.35 16.50 -7.08
CA SER A 153 -12.34 17.05 -5.72
C SER A 153 -11.91 16.02 -4.67
N MET A 154 -12.23 14.75 -4.91
CA MET A 154 -12.01 13.64 -3.97
C MET A 154 -11.41 12.43 -4.68
N TYR A 155 -10.61 11.68 -3.94
CA TYR A 155 -10.04 10.41 -4.38
C TYR A 155 -10.35 9.31 -3.37
N THR A 156 -10.63 8.12 -3.89
CA THR A 156 -10.65 6.91 -3.08
C THR A 156 -9.23 6.41 -2.89
N CYS A 157 -8.83 6.19 -1.66
CA CYS A 157 -7.51 5.65 -1.35
C CYS A 157 -7.59 4.54 -0.30
N VAL A 158 -6.56 3.72 -0.30
CA VAL A 158 -6.28 2.74 0.76
C VAL A 158 -4.97 3.16 1.38
N PRO A 159 -4.99 3.69 2.62
CA PRO A 159 -3.78 4.20 3.26
C PRO A 159 -2.80 3.09 3.63
N GLY A 160 -1.56 3.50 3.92
CA GLY A 160 -0.53 2.63 4.46
C GLY A 160 0.30 1.88 3.43
N ALA A 161 0.02 2.05 2.13
CA ALA A 161 0.82 1.49 1.03
C ALA A 161 1.26 0.03 1.23
N GLN A 162 0.35 -0.83 1.71
CA GLN A 162 0.60 -2.25 1.98
C GLN A 162 -0.45 -3.09 1.28
N PHE A 163 -0.06 -3.74 0.18
CA PHE A 163 -1.00 -4.33 -0.76
C PHE A 163 -0.67 -5.78 -1.09
N ILE A 164 -1.70 -6.57 -1.36
CA ILE A 164 -1.64 -7.84 -2.08
C ILE A 164 -2.17 -7.57 -3.49
N VAL A 165 -1.29 -7.65 -4.49
CA VAL A 165 -1.59 -7.20 -5.85
C VAL A 165 -1.44 -8.36 -6.84
N PRO A 166 -2.53 -8.96 -7.31
CA PRO A 166 -2.48 -9.88 -8.44
C PRO A 166 -1.92 -9.20 -9.70
N LYS A 167 -1.08 -9.92 -10.43
CA LYS A 167 -0.37 -9.46 -11.66
C LYS A 167 -1.26 -8.67 -12.61
N LYS A 168 -2.50 -9.11 -12.83
CA LYS A 168 -3.45 -8.44 -13.73
C LYS A 168 -3.69 -6.96 -13.38
N TYR A 169 -3.59 -6.58 -12.10
CA TYR A 169 -3.79 -5.19 -11.69
C TYR A 169 -2.56 -4.31 -11.94
N ILE A 170 -1.37 -4.90 -11.91
CA ILE A 170 -0.16 -4.19 -12.35
C ILE A 170 -0.20 -3.98 -13.87
N LEU A 171 -0.65 -4.99 -14.60
CA LEU A 171 -0.77 -4.95 -16.06
C LEU A 171 -1.93 -4.06 -16.57
N ASN A 172 -2.74 -3.48 -15.71
CA ASN A 172 -3.69 -2.42 -16.07
C ASN A 172 -2.99 -1.12 -16.54
N ARG A 173 -1.70 -0.98 -16.26
CA ARG A 173 -0.85 0.13 -16.69
C ARG A 173 0.29 -0.40 -17.53
N THR A 174 0.73 0.41 -18.48
CA THR A 174 1.91 0.11 -19.28
C THR A 174 3.18 0.24 -18.43
N LYS A 175 4.26 -0.39 -18.88
CA LYS A 175 5.58 -0.25 -18.26
C LYS A 175 6.05 1.21 -18.26
N GLU A 176 5.72 1.95 -19.29
CA GLU A 176 6.03 3.37 -19.47
C GLU A 176 5.31 4.24 -18.43
N GLU A 177 4.03 3.97 -18.15
CA GLU A 177 3.28 4.67 -17.10
C GLU A 177 3.88 4.41 -15.72
N TRP A 178 4.23 3.16 -15.40
CA TRP A 178 4.92 2.82 -14.16
C TRP A 178 6.30 3.48 -14.08
N LYS A 179 7.07 3.47 -15.18
CA LYS A 179 8.36 4.14 -15.23
C LYS A 179 8.21 5.64 -14.99
N LYS A 180 7.23 6.28 -15.58
CA LYS A 180 6.96 7.71 -15.38
C LYS A 180 6.61 8.01 -13.91
N ALA A 181 5.81 7.16 -13.26
CA ALA A 181 5.53 7.28 -11.83
C ALA A 181 6.81 7.17 -10.99
N LEU A 182 7.69 6.22 -11.30
CA LEU A 182 8.97 6.05 -10.65
C LEU A 182 9.88 7.28 -10.84
N ASP A 183 10.00 7.79 -12.06
CA ASP A 183 10.81 8.95 -12.38
C ASP A 183 10.32 10.18 -11.59
N LEU A 184 9.02 10.39 -11.49
CA LEU A 184 8.42 11.48 -10.72
C LEU A 184 8.69 11.37 -9.21
N LEU A 185 8.64 10.16 -8.63
CA LEU A 185 9.00 9.96 -7.22
C LEU A 185 10.49 10.12 -6.96
N SER A 186 11.33 9.87 -7.96
CA SER A 186 12.78 10.05 -7.88
C SER A 186 13.20 11.51 -7.74
N LEU A 187 12.32 12.47 -8.09
CA LEU A 187 12.55 13.90 -7.85
C LEU A 187 12.57 14.27 -6.37
N ASN A 188 12.14 13.36 -5.51
CA ASN A 188 12.13 13.50 -4.03
C ASN A 188 11.35 14.72 -3.51
N GLU A 189 10.34 15.14 -4.24
CA GLU A 189 9.42 16.18 -3.80
C GLU A 189 8.41 15.58 -2.80
N THR A 190 8.38 16.10 -1.57
CA THR A 190 7.55 15.57 -0.46
C THR A 190 6.08 15.42 -0.84
N TRP A 191 5.51 16.39 -1.55
CA TRP A 191 4.12 16.38 -1.99
C TRP A 191 3.79 15.21 -2.94
N ARG A 192 4.77 14.76 -3.75
CA ARG A 192 4.60 13.62 -4.65
C ARG A 192 4.46 12.30 -3.88
N GLY A 193 5.23 12.13 -2.80
CA GLY A 193 5.12 10.96 -1.95
C GLY A 193 3.70 10.78 -1.39
N TYR A 194 3.12 11.84 -0.84
CA TYR A 194 1.72 11.81 -0.35
C TYR A 194 0.70 11.62 -1.47
N SER A 195 0.90 12.31 -2.59
CA SER A 195 0.00 12.15 -3.74
C SER A 195 0.02 10.72 -4.28
N HIS A 196 1.19 10.10 -4.32
CA HIS A 196 1.35 8.74 -4.82
C HIS A 196 0.71 7.71 -3.88
N GLU A 197 0.83 7.88 -2.56
CA GLU A 197 0.15 7.02 -1.58
C GLU A 197 -1.36 6.98 -1.82
N ILE A 198 -1.98 8.11 -2.12
CA ILE A 198 -3.40 8.18 -2.46
C ILE A 198 -3.67 7.57 -3.85
N SER A 199 -2.72 7.65 -4.76
CA SER A 199 -2.90 7.22 -6.15
C SER A 199 -2.90 5.70 -6.37
N TRP A 200 -2.40 4.90 -5.44
CA TRP A 200 -2.22 3.46 -5.63
C TRP A 200 -3.50 2.74 -6.06
N PHE A 201 -4.61 3.01 -5.39
CA PHE A 201 -5.88 2.39 -5.74
C PHE A 201 -6.26 2.65 -7.20
N TYR A 202 -6.07 3.88 -7.63
CA TYR A 202 -6.29 4.32 -9.01
C TYR A 202 -5.39 3.60 -10.00
N LEU A 203 -4.11 3.56 -9.71
CA LEU A 203 -3.12 2.97 -10.59
C LEU A 203 -3.38 1.48 -10.80
N PHE A 204 -3.79 0.76 -9.75
CA PHE A 204 -4.09 -0.66 -9.86
C PHE A 204 -5.44 -0.96 -10.50
N THR A 205 -6.47 -0.16 -10.25
CA THR A 205 -7.84 -0.50 -10.68
C THR A 205 -8.23 0.12 -12.01
N ASN A 206 -7.47 1.08 -12.50
CA ASN A 206 -7.81 1.93 -13.64
C ASN A 206 -9.19 2.61 -13.46
N THR A 207 -9.63 2.74 -12.24
CA THR A 207 -10.93 3.31 -11.93
C THR A 207 -10.76 4.80 -11.70
N ILE A 208 -11.04 5.58 -12.72
CA ILE A 208 -11.25 7.02 -12.61
C ILE A 208 -12.73 7.20 -12.26
N GLY A 209 -13.04 7.24 -10.98
CA GLY A 209 -14.41 7.43 -10.53
C GLY A 209 -14.64 8.87 -10.14
N ASN A 210 -15.66 9.49 -10.72
CA ASN A 210 -16.31 10.63 -10.12
C ASN A 210 -17.07 10.13 -8.89
N PHE A 211 -16.37 9.98 -7.77
CA PHE A 211 -17.01 9.62 -6.50
C PHE A 211 -17.59 10.88 -5.88
N GLY A 212 -18.44 11.53 -6.67
CA GLY A 212 -19.29 12.60 -6.20
C GLY A 212 -20.24 12.04 -5.16
N THR A 213 -20.20 12.66 -4.00
CA THR A 213 -21.11 12.57 -2.87
C THR A 213 -21.07 11.27 -2.04
N HIS A 214 -21.05 11.48 -0.74
CA HIS A 214 -20.94 10.49 0.35
C HIS A 214 -22.06 9.43 0.40
N ASP A 215 -23.05 9.46 -0.49
CA ASP A 215 -24.30 8.73 -0.35
C ASP A 215 -24.46 7.51 -1.28
N ASN A 216 -23.43 7.12 -2.01
CA ASN A 216 -23.57 5.99 -2.90
C ASN A 216 -23.23 4.65 -2.20
N GLU A 217 -24.15 4.17 -1.37
CA GLU A 217 -24.08 2.85 -0.72
C GLU A 217 -23.88 1.71 -1.73
N LYS A 218 -24.47 1.83 -2.90
CA LYS A 218 -24.30 0.86 -3.98
C LYS A 218 -22.86 0.79 -4.45
N TYR A 219 -22.19 1.95 -4.59
CA TYR A 219 -20.78 1.99 -4.98
C TYR A 219 -19.88 1.38 -3.92
N LYS A 220 -20.15 1.65 -2.63
CA LYS A 220 -19.43 1.02 -1.52
C LYS A 220 -19.53 -0.50 -1.61
N LEU A 221 -20.73 -1.00 -1.76
CA LEU A 221 -21.01 -2.43 -1.84
C LEU A 221 -20.36 -3.10 -3.07
N ASP A 222 -20.39 -2.44 -4.22
CA ASP A 222 -19.80 -2.94 -5.46
C ASP A 222 -18.25 -2.96 -5.37
N THR A 223 -17.64 -1.96 -4.73
CA THR A 223 -16.19 -1.91 -4.49
C THR A 223 -15.75 -2.98 -3.49
N GLU A 224 -16.50 -3.20 -2.42
CA GLU A 224 -16.24 -4.26 -1.46
C GLU A 224 -16.32 -5.65 -2.13
N LYS A 225 -17.36 -5.90 -2.92
CA LYS A 225 -17.52 -7.16 -3.64
C LYS A 225 -16.44 -7.39 -4.69
N LYS A 226 -16.08 -6.35 -5.43
CA LYS A 226 -15.14 -6.44 -6.55
C LYS A 226 -13.69 -6.55 -6.10
N TYR A 227 -13.29 -5.81 -5.07
CA TYR A 227 -11.89 -5.67 -4.65
C TYR A 227 -11.60 -6.22 -3.26
N GLY A 228 -12.61 -6.64 -2.49
CA GLY A 228 -12.41 -7.18 -1.14
C GLY A 228 -12.03 -6.14 -0.08
N PHE A 229 -12.22 -4.86 -0.36
CA PHE A 229 -12.02 -3.78 0.60
C PHE A 229 -13.29 -3.49 1.38
N HIS A 230 -13.17 -3.24 2.67
CA HIS A 230 -14.28 -2.84 3.51
C HIS A 230 -14.37 -1.32 3.64
N HIS A 231 -15.56 -0.76 3.39
CA HIS A 231 -15.82 0.64 3.66
C HIS A 231 -16.05 0.87 5.15
N SER A 232 -15.14 1.61 5.70
CA SER A 232 -14.99 2.32 6.97
C SER A 232 -16.04 2.24 8.11
N LEU A 233 -15.51 2.50 9.29
CA LEU A 233 -16.10 2.99 10.57
C LEU A 233 -17.32 2.26 11.14
N ASN A 234 -18.38 2.00 10.40
CA ASN A 234 -19.58 1.33 10.93
C ASN A 234 -19.48 -0.20 10.95
N THR A 235 -18.59 -0.77 10.15
CA THR A 235 -18.41 -2.24 10.08
C THR A 235 -17.55 -2.74 11.25
N TRP A 236 -16.65 -1.92 11.76
CA TRP A 236 -15.77 -2.26 12.89
C TRP A 236 -16.51 -2.42 14.21
N GLN A 237 -17.58 -1.63 14.44
CA GLN A 237 -18.40 -1.78 15.64
C GLN A 237 -19.19 -3.09 15.66
N LYS A 238 -19.36 -3.76 14.52
CA LYS A 238 -20.04 -5.07 14.41
C LYS A 238 -19.10 -6.26 14.56
N LEU A 239 -17.78 -6.06 14.35
CA LEU A 239 -16.77 -7.13 14.44
C LEU A 239 -16.12 -7.24 15.84
N ILE A 240 -16.37 -6.27 16.72
CA ILE A 240 -15.88 -6.24 18.11
C ILE A 240 -16.95 -6.75 19.10
N LYS A 241 -18.15 -7.06 18.63
CA LYS A 241 -19.16 -7.79 19.39
C LYS A 241 -19.11 -9.27 19.02
#